data_ee7c2662fd6c32c8b96fe62a7a4153c4
#
_entry.id   ee7c2662fd6c32c8b96fe62a7a4153c4
#
_cell.length_a   1.000
_cell.length_b   1.000
_cell.length_c   1.000
_cell.angle_alpha   90.00
_cell.angle_beta   90.00
_cell.angle_gamma   90.00
#
_symmetry.space_group_name_H-M   'P 1'
#
loop_
_entity.id
_entity.type
_entity.pdbx_description
1 polymer ?
#
loop_
_entity_poly.entity_id
_entity_poly.type
_entity_poly.pdbx_seq_one_letter_code
_entity_poly.pdbx_strand_id
1 'polypeptide(L)'
;QTPAWQYPRQYGKVSPGFSRGALLDAGSPHPLLLASGTASIVGHASVHVGDVAEQCRESLRNLRALLDEGEKHGGEPFTFGQCRALRVYIRDPQHLHAVRTVFEASGLPPENIVYLHGEVCRRELAVELEGVFATDMVMKAD
;
A
#
# COMPACT_ATOMS: atom_id res chain seq x y z
N GLN A 1 4.31 -10.33 3.26
CA GLN A 1 4.45 -9.96 4.67
C GLN A 1 3.80 -11.01 5.58
N THR A 2 4.35 -11.15 6.78
CA THR A 2 3.70 -11.94 7.84
C THR A 2 2.39 -11.25 8.25
N PRO A 3 1.29 -12.01 8.44
CA PRO A 3 0.07 -11.41 8.97
C PRO A 3 0.32 -10.68 10.28
N ALA A 4 -0.32 -9.51 10.44
CA ALA A 4 -0.05 -8.64 11.59
C ALA A 4 -0.30 -9.33 12.94
N TRP A 5 -1.33 -10.18 13.02
CA TRP A 5 -1.66 -10.94 14.23
C TRP A 5 -0.63 -12.02 14.59
N GLN A 6 0.35 -12.28 13.72
CA GLN A 6 1.46 -13.24 13.96
C GLN A 6 2.79 -12.54 14.25
N TYR A 7 2.78 -11.21 14.45
CA TYR A 7 4.01 -10.49 14.75
C TYR A 7 4.58 -10.89 16.11
N PRO A 8 5.93 -11.03 16.22
CA PRO A 8 6.57 -11.36 17.48
C PRO A 8 6.43 -10.23 18.52
N ARG A 9 6.58 -10.59 19.80
CA ARG A 9 6.37 -9.68 20.93
C ARG A 9 7.28 -8.46 20.97
N GLN A 10 8.37 -8.45 20.18
CA GLN A 10 9.25 -7.27 20.08
C GLN A 10 8.51 -6.03 19.54
N TYR A 11 7.36 -6.19 18.88
CA TYR A 11 6.54 -5.12 18.35
C TYR A 11 5.37 -4.74 19.25
N GLY A 12 5.26 -5.36 20.42
CA GLY A 12 4.21 -5.08 21.40
C GLY A 12 3.78 -6.33 22.16
N LYS A 13 3.11 -6.12 23.30
CA LYS A 13 2.64 -7.23 24.17
C LYS A 13 1.60 -8.10 23.48
N VAL A 14 0.82 -7.50 22.60
CA VAL A 14 -0.23 -8.13 21.81
C VAL A 14 0.01 -7.83 20.35
N SER A 15 -0.09 -8.86 19.49
CA SER A 15 0.04 -8.67 18.05
C SER A 15 -1.11 -7.83 17.50
N PRO A 16 -0.85 -6.91 16.55
CA PRO A 16 -1.91 -6.11 15.94
C PRO A 16 -2.94 -6.98 15.21
N GLY A 17 -4.21 -6.63 15.35
CA GLY A 17 -5.31 -7.33 14.67
C GLY A 17 -5.86 -6.54 13.50
N PHE A 18 -5.17 -6.53 12.35
CA PHE A 18 -5.67 -5.90 11.13
C PHE A 18 -5.30 -6.69 9.88
N SER A 19 -6.08 -6.49 8.81
CA SER A 19 -5.79 -7.06 7.50
C SER A 19 -4.98 -6.10 6.64
N ARG A 20 -4.05 -6.63 5.84
CA ARG A 20 -3.27 -5.84 4.86
C ARG A 20 -4.11 -5.42 3.67
N GLY A 21 -5.16 -6.16 3.36
CA GLY A 21 -6.07 -5.88 2.28
C GLY A 21 -7.42 -6.54 2.46
N ALA A 22 -8.38 -6.04 1.72
CA ALA A 22 -9.72 -6.60 1.64
C ALA A 22 -10.22 -6.52 0.20
N LEU A 23 -10.86 -7.58 -0.24
CA LEU A 23 -11.50 -7.63 -1.55
C LEU A 23 -13.01 -7.53 -1.35
N LEU A 24 -13.61 -6.49 -1.91
CA LEU A 24 -15.05 -6.26 -1.88
C LEU A 24 -15.66 -6.65 -3.21
N ASP A 25 -16.86 -7.19 -3.17
CA ASP A 25 -17.61 -7.62 -4.35
C ASP A 25 -16.82 -8.61 -5.24
N ALA A 26 -16.07 -9.50 -4.61
CA ALA A 26 -15.35 -10.55 -5.30
C ALA A 26 -16.32 -11.40 -6.13
N GLY A 27 -15.94 -11.67 -7.38
CA GLY A 27 -16.80 -12.40 -8.32
C GLY A 27 -17.81 -11.55 -9.05
N SER A 28 -17.96 -10.26 -8.70
CA SER A 28 -18.75 -9.30 -9.47
C SER A 28 -17.95 -8.76 -10.65
N PRO A 29 -18.59 -8.05 -11.61
CA PRO A 29 -17.86 -7.37 -12.69
C PRO A 29 -16.96 -6.22 -12.22
N HIS A 30 -17.16 -5.74 -10.99
CA HIS A 30 -16.50 -4.54 -10.45
C HIS A 30 -16.00 -4.74 -9.03
N PRO A 31 -15.05 -5.68 -8.82
CA PRO A 31 -14.46 -5.86 -7.51
C PRO A 31 -13.62 -4.65 -7.09
N LEU A 32 -13.56 -4.39 -5.79
CA LEU A 32 -12.69 -3.40 -5.19
C LEU A 32 -11.63 -4.08 -4.33
N LEU A 33 -10.39 -3.63 -4.43
CA LEU A 33 -9.33 -4.01 -3.53
C LEU A 33 -8.95 -2.83 -2.64
N LEU A 34 -9.04 -3.04 -1.35
CA LEU A 34 -8.59 -2.07 -0.34
C LEU A 34 -7.22 -2.52 0.17
N ALA A 35 -6.22 -1.66 0.03
CA ALA A 35 -4.88 -1.87 0.58
C ALA A 35 -4.71 -1.02 1.83
N SER A 36 -4.22 -1.61 2.91
CA SER A 36 -4.10 -0.94 4.20
C SER A 36 -2.74 -1.22 4.84
N GLY A 37 -2.14 -0.19 5.43
CA GLY A 37 -0.94 -0.32 6.25
C GLY A 37 0.27 -0.94 5.53
N THR A 38 0.45 -0.60 4.26
CA THR A 38 1.57 -1.11 3.45
C THR A 38 2.80 -0.22 3.66
N ALA A 39 3.91 -0.84 4.05
CA ALA A 39 5.15 -0.14 4.37
C ALA A 39 6.38 -0.99 4.00
N SER A 40 7.57 -0.50 4.33
CA SER A 40 8.84 -1.18 4.06
C SER A 40 9.09 -2.32 5.07
N ILE A 41 8.32 -3.40 4.90
CA ILE A 41 8.39 -4.57 5.79
C ILE A 41 8.52 -5.84 4.94
N VAL A 42 9.52 -6.66 5.26
CA VAL A 42 9.68 -8.01 4.71
C VAL A 42 9.45 -9.01 5.83
N GLY A 43 8.54 -9.96 5.63
CA GLY A 43 8.07 -10.78 6.73
C GLY A 43 7.44 -9.91 7.82
N HIS A 44 8.07 -9.82 8.98
CA HIS A 44 7.69 -8.91 10.06
C HIS A 44 8.71 -7.80 10.32
N ALA A 45 9.86 -7.82 9.67
CA ALA A 45 10.97 -6.90 9.92
C ALA A 45 10.91 -5.67 9.03
N SER A 46 11.13 -4.50 9.63
CA SER A 46 11.35 -3.27 8.88
C SER A 46 12.67 -3.36 8.12
N VAL A 47 12.68 -2.96 6.86
CA VAL A 47 13.88 -2.96 6.01
C VAL A 47 14.15 -1.55 5.47
N HIS A 48 15.38 -1.33 5.01
CA HIS A 48 15.84 -0.04 4.47
C HIS A 48 15.72 1.12 5.47
N VAL A 49 15.96 0.84 6.74
CA VAL A 49 15.92 1.86 7.81
C VAL A 49 16.93 2.98 7.47
N GLY A 50 16.46 4.23 7.52
CA GLY A 50 17.25 5.40 7.18
C GLY A 50 17.32 5.75 5.69
N ASP A 51 16.74 4.95 4.82
CA ASP A 51 16.69 5.19 3.37
C ASP A 51 15.24 5.32 2.90
N VAL A 52 14.73 6.55 2.85
CA VAL A 52 13.33 6.81 2.52
C VAL A 52 12.97 6.38 1.10
N ALA A 53 13.86 6.58 0.13
CA ALA A 53 13.60 6.20 -1.26
C ALA A 53 13.47 4.68 -1.40
N GLU A 54 14.37 3.92 -0.76
CA GLU A 54 14.27 2.45 -0.75
C GLU A 54 13.07 1.95 0.04
N GLN A 55 12.68 2.63 1.12
CA GLN A 55 11.44 2.32 1.81
C GLN A 55 10.21 2.50 0.91
N CYS A 56 10.19 3.56 0.10
CA CYS A 56 9.11 3.76 -0.89
C CYS A 56 9.06 2.61 -1.90
N ARG A 57 10.22 2.21 -2.44
CA ARG A 57 10.30 1.13 -3.41
C ARG A 57 9.87 -0.22 -2.82
N GLU A 58 10.25 -0.50 -1.57
CA GLU A 58 9.84 -1.72 -0.87
C GLU A 58 8.32 -1.70 -0.60
N SER A 59 7.78 -0.55 -0.20
CA SER A 59 6.34 -0.38 -0.03
C SER A 59 5.58 -0.62 -1.34
N LEU A 60 6.12 -0.17 -2.47
CA LEU A 60 5.54 -0.42 -3.80
C LEU A 60 5.61 -1.92 -4.17
N ARG A 61 6.72 -2.61 -3.85
CA ARG A 61 6.81 -4.07 -4.05
C ARG A 61 5.77 -4.82 -3.23
N ASN A 62 5.58 -4.41 -1.98
CA ASN A 62 4.56 -5.00 -1.11
C ASN A 62 3.14 -4.70 -1.61
N LEU A 63 2.91 -3.51 -2.13
CA LEU A 63 1.63 -3.16 -2.75
C LEU A 63 1.36 -4.02 -3.98
N ARG A 64 2.37 -4.21 -4.84
CA ARG A 64 2.26 -5.10 -6.00
C ARG A 64 1.92 -6.52 -5.59
N ALA A 65 2.59 -7.05 -4.59
CA ALA A 65 2.33 -8.39 -4.07
C ALA A 65 0.89 -8.52 -3.55
N LEU A 66 0.36 -7.47 -2.92
CA LEU A 66 -1.02 -7.44 -2.45
C LEU A 66 -2.02 -7.44 -3.62
N LEU A 67 -1.75 -6.68 -4.69
CA LEU A 67 -2.58 -6.68 -5.89
C LEU A 67 -2.59 -8.06 -6.57
N ASP A 68 -1.44 -8.71 -6.65
CA ASP A 68 -1.33 -10.07 -7.21
C ASP A 68 -2.11 -11.08 -6.36
N GLU A 69 -2.11 -10.93 -5.05
CA GLU A 69 -2.89 -11.77 -4.15
C GLU A 69 -4.40 -11.52 -4.33
N GLY A 70 -4.80 -10.27 -4.52
CA GLY A 70 -6.18 -9.90 -4.83
C GLY A 70 -6.68 -10.53 -6.13
N GLU A 71 -5.84 -10.58 -7.15
CA GLU A 71 -6.15 -11.23 -8.43
C GLU A 71 -6.47 -12.73 -8.22
N LYS A 72 -5.67 -13.42 -7.43
CA LYS A 72 -5.89 -14.85 -7.14
C LYS A 72 -7.24 -15.13 -6.51
N HIS A 73 -7.76 -14.22 -5.71
CA HIS A 73 -9.04 -14.37 -5.00
C HIS A 73 -10.22 -13.81 -5.78
N GLY A 74 -10.01 -12.76 -6.60
CA GLY A 74 -11.07 -12.08 -7.33
C GLY A 74 -11.23 -12.51 -8.80
N GLY A 75 -10.24 -13.20 -9.35
CA GLY A 75 -10.23 -13.64 -10.75
C GLY A 75 -9.95 -12.55 -11.76
N GLU A 76 -9.84 -11.29 -11.34
CA GLU A 76 -9.54 -10.15 -12.19
C GLU A 76 -8.18 -9.54 -11.80
N PRO A 77 -7.35 -9.14 -12.78
CA PRO A 77 -6.07 -8.51 -12.49
C PRO A 77 -6.26 -7.10 -11.95
N PHE A 78 -5.51 -6.76 -10.90
CA PHE A 78 -5.38 -5.39 -10.42
C PHE A 78 -4.02 -4.83 -10.83
N THR A 79 -4.01 -3.62 -11.37
CA THR A 79 -2.80 -2.92 -11.79
C THR A 79 -2.64 -1.60 -11.05
N PHE A 80 -1.45 -1.03 -11.06
CA PHE A 80 -1.22 0.30 -10.50
C PHE A 80 -2.05 1.38 -11.19
N GLY A 81 -2.29 1.24 -12.50
CA GLY A 81 -3.13 2.17 -13.27
C GLY A 81 -4.59 2.20 -12.80
N GLN A 82 -5.04 1.18 -12.09
CA GLN A 82 -6.40 1.08 -11.56
C GLN A 82 -6.54 1.65 -10.14
N CYS A 83 -5.51 2.33 -9.64
CA CYS A 83 -5.57 3.01 -8.35
C CYS A 83 -6.54 4.18 -8.43
N ARG A 84 -7.61 4.14 -7.62
CA ARG A 84 -8.62 5.21 -7.55
C ARG A 84 -8.25 6.27 -6.53
N ALA A 85 -7.60 5.88 -5.46
CA ALA A 85 -7.08 6.78 -4.44
C ALA A 85 -5.93 6.10 -3.72
N LEU A 86 -4.86 6.84 -3.49
CA LEU A 86 -3.72 6.40 -2.68
C LEU A 86 -3.40 7.50 -1.68
N ARG A 87 -3.30 7.14 -0.41
CA ARG A 87 -2.77 7.99 0.64
C ARG A 87 -1.37 7.54 0.99
N VAL A 88 -0.45 8.47 0.96
CA VAL A 88 0.95 8.24 1.32
C VAL A 88 1.22 9.05 2.58
N TYR A 89 1.37 8.37 3.70
CA TYR A 89 1.70 9.00 4.98
C TYR A 89 3.20 9.13 5.10
N ILE A 90 3.67 10.33 5.37
CA ILE A 90 5.09 10.68 5.49
C ILE A 90 5.33 11.19 6.91
N ARG A 91 6.24 10.54 7.61
CA ARG A 91 6.57 10.91 9.00
C ARG A 91 7.27 12.27 9.08
N ASP A 92 8.26 12.50 8.21
CA ASP A 92 9.03 13.74 8.18
C ASP A 92 8.72 14.53 6.90
N PRO A 93 8.13 15.73 7.01
CA PRO A 93 7.81 16.56 5.84
C PRO A 93 9.01 16.84 4.92
N GLN A 94 10.22 16.80 5.44
CA GLN A 94 11.44 16.99 4.63
C GLN A 94 11.64 15.89 3.59
N HIS A 95 11.01 14.73 3.77
CA HIS A 95 11.09 13.62 2.84
C HIS A 95 10.10 13.72 1.67
N LEU A 96 9.21 14.72 1.66
CA LEU A 96 8.16 14.82 0.65
C LEU A 96 8.68 14.77 -0.78
N HIS A 97 9.74 15.51 -1.09
CA HIS A 97 10.28 15.55 -2.46
C HIS A 97 10.80 14.17 -2.90
N ALA A 98 11.59 13.50 -2.05
CA ALA A 98 12.13 12.18 -2.36
C ALA A 98 11.03 11.13 -2.52
N VAL A 99 10.00 11.19 -1.68
CA VAL A 99 8.84 10.30 -1.75
C VAL A 99 8.06 10.52 -3.04
N ARG A 100 7.72 11.76 -3.37
CA ARG A 100 7.01 12.10 -4.61
C ARG A 100 7.75 11.62 -5.84
N THR A 101 9.07 11.81 -5.88
CA THR A 101 9.90 11.38 -7.01
C THR A 101 9.73 9.89 -7.29
N VAL A 102 9.74 9.06 -6.25
CA VAL A 102 9.56 7.61 -6.39
C VAL A 102 8.14 7.27 -6.84
N PHE A 103 7.13 7.86 -6.21
CA PHE A 103 5.73 7.55 -6.52
C PHE A 103 5.29 8.03 -7.89
N GLU A 104 5.75 9.20 -8.33
CA GLU A 104 5.43 9.73 -9.67
C GLU A 104 6.04 8.88 -10.79
N ALA A 105 7.12 8.15 -10.51
CA ALA A 105 7.76 7.23 -11.47
C ALA A 105 7.21 5.79 -11.38
N SER A 106 6.25 5.52 -10.51
CA SER A 106 5.83 4.14 -10.17
C SER A 106 4.81 3.53 -11.13
N GLY A 107 4.14 4.34 -11.93
CA GLY A 107 2.99 3.92 -12.73
C GLY A 107 1.63 4.07 -12.04
N LEU A 108 1.62 4.48 -10.77
CA LEU A 108 0.40 4.91 -10.09
C LEU A 108 -0.06 6.25 -10.67
N PRO A 109 -1.39 6.48 -10.85
CA PRO A 109 -1.89 7.76 -11.34
C PRO A 109 -1.53 8.90 -10.37
N PRO A 110 -0.70 9.87 -10.75
CA PRO A 110 -0.27 10.93 -9.83
C PRO A 110 -1.43 11.78 -9.30
N GLU A 111 -2.46 11.97 -10.11
CA GLU A 111 -3.65 12.74 -9.76
C GLU A 111 -4.49 12.09 -8.65
N ASN A 112 -4.31 10.79 -8.42
CA ASN A 112 -5.03 10.03 -7.40
C ASN A 112 -4.21 9.83 -6.11
N ILE A 113 -3.03 10.42 -6.02
CA ILE A 113 -2.15 10.30 -4.85
C ILE A 113 -2.24 11.55 -4.00
N VAL A 114 -2.50 11.34 -2.70
CA VAL A 114 -2.45 12.40 -1.67
C VAL A 114 -1.32 12.09 -0.72
N TYR A 115 -0.46 13.08 -0.47
CA TYR A 115 0.65 12.97 0.48
C TYR A 115 0.23 13.66 1.78
N LEU A 116 0.32 12.92 2.89
CA LEU A 116 -0.13 13.37 4.19
C LEU A 116 1.01 13.28 5.21
N HIS A 117 1.14 14.31 6.04
CA HIS A 117 2.04 14.23 7.20
C HIS A 117 1.32 13.45 8.31
N GLY A 118 1.95 12.40 8.81
CA GLY A 118 1.35 11.58 9.85
C GLY A 118 2.32 10.60 10.49
N GLU A 119 1.93 10.08 11.64
CA GLU A 119 2.66 9.04 12.33
C GLU A 119 2.49 7.70 11.60
N VAL A 120 3.58 6.94 11.59
CA VAL A 120 3.61 5.55 11.11
C VAL A 120 3.84 4.65 12.33
N CYS A 121 3.30 3.44 12.30
CA CYS A 121 3.25 2.54 13.48
C CYS A 121 4.62 2.21 14.09
N ARG A 122 5.70 2.27 13.33
CA ARG A 122 7.07 2.04 13.80
C ARG A 122 7.93 3.25 13.50
N ARG A 123 8.76 3.65 14.46
CA ARG A 123 9.61 4.85 14.34
C ARG A 123 10.58 4.80 13.16
N GLU A 124 11.09 3.62 12.83
CA GLU A 124 12.03 3.42 11.73
C GLU A 124 11.38 3.44 10.35
N LEU A 125 10.04 3.43 10.28
CA LEU A 125 9.31 3.55 9.03
C LEU A 125 9.04 5.02 8.71
N ALA A 126 9.50 5.47 7.55
CA ALA A 126 9.35 6.85 7.11
C ALA A 126 8.07 7.08 6.30
N VAL A 127 7.48 6.01 5.76
CA VAL A 127 6.35 6.08 4.84
C VAL A 127 5.43 4.88 5.00
N GLU A 128 4.13 5.10 4.81
CA GLU A 128 3.09 4.07 4.81
C GLU A 128 2.04 4.39 3.77
N LEU A 129 1.47 3.36 3.15
CA LEU A 129 0.50 3.48 2.07
C LEU A 129 -0.84 2.89 2.48
N GLU A 130 -1.91 3.52 2.02
CA GLU A 130 -3.23 2.89 1.93
C GLU A 130 -3.91 3.32 0.64
N GLY A 131 -4.68 2.44 0.02
CA GLY A 131 -5.26 2.76 -1.27
C GLY A 131 -6.47 1.92 -1.63
N VAL A 132 -7.14 2.38 -2.69
CA VAL A 132 -8.31 1.72 -3.28
C VAL A 132 -8.03 1.47 -4.75
N PHE A 133 -8.22 0.22 -5.16
CA PHE A 133 -8.08 -0.21 -6.55
C PHE A 133 -9.40 -0.77 -7.04
N ALA A 134 -9.75 -0.45 -8.27
CA ALA A 134 -10.95 -0.95 -8.91
C ALA A 134 -10.64 -1.36 -10.34
N THR A 135 -11.20 -2.49 -10.77
CA THR A 135 -11.16 -2.87 -12.18
C THR A 135 -11.91 -1.82 -13.00
N ASP A 136 -11.43 -1.58 -14.22
CA ASP A 136 -11.96 -0.50 -15.03
C ASP A 136 -13.42 -0.73 -15.37
N MET A 137 -14.24 0.20 -14.94
CA MET A 137 -15.56 0.39 -15.52
C MET A 137 -15.39 1.14 -16.83
N VAL A 138 -15.53 0.43 -17.95
CA VAL A 138 -15.70 1.13 -19.21
C VAL A 138 -17.08 1.78 -19.18
N MET A 139 -17.11 3.04 -18.77
CA MET A 139 -18.26 3.88 -19.02
C MET A 139 -18.33 4.13 -20.51
N LYS A 140 -19.21 3.39 -21.21
CA LYS A 140 -19.56 3.76 -22.57
C LYS A 140 -20.36 5.05 -22.48
N ALA A 141 -19.76 6.15 -22.92
CA ALA A 141 -20.54 7.33 -23.26
C ALA A 141 -21.34 6.97 -24.52
N ASP A 142 -22.65 6.91 -24.38
CA ASP A 142 -23.57 6.82 -25.51
C ASP A 142 -23.67 8.19 -26.17
#